data_6ec0880e542e4718d74685d9a4a99fbb
#
_entry.id   6ec0880e542e4718d74685d9a4a99fbb
#
_cell.length_a   1.000
_cell.length_b   1.000
_cell.length_c   1.000
_cell.angle_alpha   90.00
_cell.angle_beta   90.00
_cell.angle_gamma   90.00
#
_symmetry.space_group_name_H-M   'P 1'
#
loop_
_entity.id
_entity.type
_entity.pdbx_description
1 polymer ?
#
loop_
_entity_poly.entity_id
_entity_poly.type
_entity_poly.pdbx_seq_one_letter_code
_entity_poly.pdbx_strand_id
1 'polypeptide(L)' 'MERLLLTAEETAEILSVGRTKVYELMRLGLIESVKIHGCRRIPTEAVHNYVDRLRQDAVA' A
#
# COMPACT_ATOMS: atom_id res chain seq x y z
N MET A 1 6.45 -14.85 -10.57
CA MET A 1 7.48 -14.05 -9.88
C MET A 1 6.82 -12.96 -9.07
N GLU A 2 7.19 -12.84 -7.81
CA GLU A 2 6.64 -11.81 -6.96
C GLU A 2 7.13 -10.44 -7.38
N ARG A 3 6.22 -9.47 -7.31
CA ARG A 3 6.57 -8.08 -7.58
C ARG A 3 7.11 -7.45 -6.31
N LEU A 4 8.20 -6.72 -6.45
CA LEU A 4 8.77 -6.00 -5.33
C LEU A 4 8.07 -4.66 -5.10
N LEU A 5 7.53 -4.09 -6.17
CA LEU A 5 6.85 -2.80 -6.13
C LEU A 5 5.51 -2.91 -6.86
N LEU A 6 4.53 -2.18 -6.35
CA LEU A 6 3.17 -2.20 -6.89
C LEU A 6 2.74 -0.79 -7.28
N THR A 7 1.88 -0.69 -8.28
CA THR A 7 1.23 0.57 -8.60
C THR A 7 0.10 0.79 -7.60
N ALA A 8 -0.43 2.03 -7.57
CA ALA A 8 -1.57 2.32 -6.70
C ALA A 8 -2.77 1.46 -7.08
N GLU A 9 -2.98 1.24 -8.38
CA GLU A 9 -4.09 0.41 -8.85
C GLU A 9 -3.94 -1.03 -8.40
N GLU A 10 -2.73 -1.58 -8.50
CA GLU A 10 -2.47 -2.95 -8.05
C GLU A 10 -2.67 -3.08 -6.55
N THR A 11 -2.21 -2.10 -5.79
CA THR A 11 -2.38 -2.09 -4.35
C THR A 11 -3.87 -2.05 -3.98
N ALA A 12 -4.64 -1.23 -4.69
CA ALA A 12 -6.08 -1.12 -4.45
C ALA A 12 -6.76 -2.46 -4.67
N GLU A 13 -6.38 -3.18 -5.72
CA GLU A 13 -6.93 -4.48 -6.01
C GLU A 13 -6.61 -5.49 -4.90
N ILE A 14 -5.34 -5.50 -4.49
CA ILE A 14 -4.88 -6.43 -3.45
C ILE A 14 -5.59 -6.15 -2.13
N LEU A 15 -5.79 -4.89 -1.78
CA LEU A 15 -6.44 -4.52 -0.54
C LEU A 15 -7.96 -4.50 -0.65
N SER A 16 -8.51 -4.69 -1.85
CA SER A 16 -9.95 -4.67 -2.11
C SER A 16 -10.58 -3.34 -1.74
N VAL A 17 -9.89 -2.24 -2.06
CA VAL A 17 -10.40 -0.90 -1.83
C VAL A 17 -10.28 -0.10 -3.11
N GLY A 18 -10.88 1.09 -3.12
CA GLY A 18 -10.79 1.95 -4.28
C GLY A 18 -9.41 2.60 -4.39
N ARG A 19 -9.06 2.99 -5.63
CA ARG A 19 -7.78 3.64 -5.88
C ARG A 19 -7.63 4.93 -5.06
N THR A 20 -8.71 5.67 -4.93
CA THR A 20 -8.72 6.92 -4.16
C THR A 20 -8.29 6.68 -2.72
N LYS A 21 -8.75 5.56 -2.14
CA LYS A 21 -8.38 5.23 -0.76
C LYS A 21 -6.88 4.96 -0.64
N VAL A 22 -6.29 4.32 -1.65
CA VAL A 22 -4.86 4.04 -1.64
C VAL A 22 -4.07 5.35 -1.67
N TYR A 23 -4.48 6.30 -2.51
CA TYR A 23 -3.80 7.60 -2.57
C TYR A 23 -3.91 8.33 -1.24
N GLU A 24 -5.07 8.21 -0.58
CA GLU A 24 -5.26 8.83 0.73
C GLU A 24 -4.33 8.21 1.77
N LEU A 25 -4.19 6.87 1.76
CA LEU A 25 -3.29 6.18 2.68
C LEU A 25 -1.84 6.61 2.46
N MET A 26 -1.45 6.80 1.20
CA MET A 26 -0.11 7.26 0.88
C MET A 26 0.11 8.68 1.38
N ARG A 27 -0.88 9.56 1.16
CA ARG A 27 -0.79 10.96 1.57
C ARG A 27 -0.68 11.10 3.09
N LEU A 28 -1.38 10.24 3.81
CA LEU A 28 -1.38 10.26 5.28
C LEU A 28 -0.16 9.56 5.88
N GLY A 29 0.65 8.93 5.04
CA GLY A 29 1.82 8.22 5.52
C GLY A 29 1.52 6.88 6.16
N LEU A 30 0.31 6.34 5.95
CA LEU A 30 -0.07 5.05 6.51
C LEU A 30 0.47 3.89 5.70
N ILE A 31 0.76 4.13 4.43
CA ILE A 31 1.42 3.15 3.57
C ILE A 31 2.64 3.83 2.96
N GLU A 32 3.79 3.20 3.11
CA GLU A 32 5.04 3.72 2.56
C GLU A 32 5.01 3.64 1.04
N SER A 33 5.55 4.65 0.37
CA SER A 33 5.72 4.64 -1.07
C SER A 33 7.10 5.16 -1.42
N VAL A 34 7.58 4.74 -2.59
CA VAL A 34 8.89 5.17 -3.08
C VAL A 34 8.73 5.75 -4.47
N LYS A 35 9.66 6.58 -4.86
CA LYS A 35 9.62 7.23 -6.17
C LYS A 35 10.76 6.70 -7.03
N ILE A 36 10.40 6.15 -8.19
CA ILE A 36 11.37 5.64 -9.14
C ILE A 36 11.18 6.35 -10.46
N HIS A 37 12.18 7.11 -10.89
CA HIS A 37 12.13 7.84 -12.16
C HIS A 37 10.84 8.65 -12.32
N GLY A 38 10.43 9.35 -11.26
CA GLY A 38 9.22 10.16 -11.30
C GLY A 38 7.93 9.39 -11.09
N CYS A 39 7.99 8.08 -11.00
CA CYS A 39 6.82 7.24 -10.81
C CYS A 39 6.74 6.78 -9.36
N ARG A 40 5.59 6.98 -8.74
CA ARG A 40 5.42 6.53 -7.35
C ARG A 40 4.97 5.08 -7.31
N ARG A 41 5.64 4.30 -6.47
CA ARG A 41 5.34 2.87 -6.34
C ARG A 41 5.27 2.51 -4.87
N ILE A 42 4.57 1.42 -4.58
CA ILE A 42 4.37 0.96 -3.20
C ILE A 42 5.08 -0.37 -3.02
N PRO A 43 6.08 -0.45 -2.11
CA PRO A 43 6.74 -1.74 -1.85
C PRO A 43 5.72 -2.77 -1.38
N THR A 44 5.84 -3.98 -1.89
CA THR A 44 4.95 -5.07 -1.49
C THR A 44 4.99 -5.29 0.02
N GLU A 45 6.18 -5.17 0.61
CA GLU A 45 6.34 -5.31 2.04
C GLU A 45 5.55 -4.26 2.82
N ALA A 46 5.46 -3.05 2.27
CA ALA A 46 4.69 -1.98 2.93
C ALA A 46 3.21 -2.35 3.01
N VAL A 47 2.69 -3.02 1.99
CA VAL A 47 1.29 -3.46 1.99
C VAL A 47 1.09 -4.52 3.07
N HIS A 48 2.01 -5.48 3.16
CA HIS A 48 1.94 -6.51 4.19
C HIS A 48 1.97 -5.88 5.59
N ASN A 49 2.87 -4.92 5.81
CA ASN A 49 3.00 -4.26 7.10
C ASN A 49 1.74 -3.51 7.47
N TYR A 50 1.12 -2.86 6.50
CA TYR A 50 -0.13 -2.14 6.72
C TYR A 50 -1.24 -3.09 7.16
N VAL A 51 -1.37 -4.22 6.46
CA VAL A 51 -2.39 -5.21 6.80
C VAL A 51 -2.15 -5.79 8.19
N ASP A 52 -0.89 -6.07 8.51
CA ASP A 52 -0.55 -6.59 9.84
C ASP A 52 -0.95 -5.61 10.93
N ARG A 53 -0.73 -4.32 10.69
CA ARG A 53 -1.11 -3.29 11.65
C ARG A 53 -2.62 -3.24 11.85
N LEU A 54 -3.38 -3.36 10.76
CA LEU A 54 -4.84 -3.39 10.85
C LEU A 54 -5.32 -4.58 11.66
N ARG A 55 -4.69 -5.73 11.48
CA ARG A 55 -5.05 -6.93 12.22
C ARG A 55 -4.78 -6.77 13.71
N GLN A 56 -3.64 -6.16 14.06
CA GLN A 56 -3.30 -5.91 15.45
C GLN A 56 -4.31 -4.95 16.09
N ASP A 57 -4.68 -3.90 15.39
CA ASP A 57 -5.64 -2.94 15.89
C ASP A 57 -7.02 -3.59 16.10
N ALA A 58 -7.39 -4.51 15.23
CA ALA A 58 -8.68 -5.17 15.29
C ALA A 58 -8.78 -6.15 16.47
N VAL A 59 -7.62 -6.66 16.92
CA VAL A 59 -7.59 -7.64 18.00
C VAL A 59 -7.61 -6.97 19.39
N ALA A 60 -7.26 -5.71 19.41
CA ALA A 60 -7.14 -4.97 20.68
C ALA A 60 -8.47 -4.88 21.44
#